data_25e846ad243fb9b81bc35d5e1e0c4607
#
_entry.id   25e846ad243fb9b81bc35d5e1e0c4607
#
_cell.length_a   1.000
_cell.length_b   1.000
_cell.length_c   1.000
_cell.angle_alpha   90.00
_cell.angle_beta   90.00
_cell.angle_gamma   90.00
#
_symmetry.space_group_name_H-M   'P 1'
#
loop_
_entity.id
_entity.type
_entity.pdbx_description
1 polymer ?
#
loop_
_entity_poly.entity_id
_entity_poly.type
_entity_poly.pdbx_seq_one_letter_code
_entity_poly.pdbx_strand_id
1 'polypeptide(L)'
;MKIAEIKARIERGECTAEMLDLFKAALKRVPKSGRCQHCYTTAVSIPSNFNQQAISLIQYGLTQYCDNWFDRMRSYQNLAIILENSGDYIGAKQAYCEALESVRSDKRAVYDSEYAAHMMRTEMHISNFEYTDDLENYYNSAVQADEFSQAFQKKMFYRLLAEIIILIKRGDFIGAKEAFVAANDMLRPDFVGPNTLLLKGKEFIESTGATKPALDFLHRIKQVF
;
A
#
# COMPACT_ATOMS: atom_id res chain seq x y z
N MET A 1 -2.57 29.60 16.88
CA MET A 1 -3.47 28.59 16.31
C MET A 1 -3.24 27.27 17.01
N LYS A 2 -4.29 26.51 17.33
CA LYS A 2 -4.18 25.17 17.94
C LYS A 2 -3.79 24.14 16.86
N ILE A 3 -3.11 23.06 17.24
CA ILE A 3 -2.67 22.02 16.30
C ILE A 3 -3.83 21.40 15.51
N ALA A 4 -5.00 21.24 16.13
CA ALA A 4 -6.20 20.72 15.47
C ALA A 4 -6.71 21.65 14.35
N GLU A 5 -6.64 22.96 14.53
CA GLU A 5 -7.03 23.95 13.52
C GLU A 5 -6.07 23.91 12.31
N ILE A 6 -4.76 23.75 12.59
CA ILE A 6 -3.74 23.63 11.54
C ILE A 6 -3.96 22.34 10.74
N LYS A 7 -4.18 21.21 11.43
CA LYS A 7 -4.49 19.92 10.76
C LYS A 7 -5.70 20.05 9.84
N ALA A 8 -6.80 20.60 10.34
CA ALA A 8 -8.01 20.77 9.55
C ALA A 8 -7.82 21.66 8.31
N ARG A 9 -6.89 22.61 8.33
CA ARG A 9 -6.52 23.41 7.15
C ARG A 9 -5.70 22.60 6.17
N ILE A 10 -4.71 21.84 6.65
CA ILE A 10 -3.88 20.93 5.84
C ILE A 10 -4.77 19.90 5.13
N GLU A 11 -5.71 19.27 5.85
CA GLU A 11 -6.67 18.31 5.32
C GLU A 11 -7.56 18.88 4.21
N ARG A 12 -7.83 20.18 4.24
CA ARG A 12 -8.54 20.91 3.16
C ARG A 12 -7.65 21.34 1.99
N GLY A 13 -6.36 20.97 2.00
CA GLY A 13 -5.42 21.25 0.92
C GLY A 13 -4.60 22.52 1.10
N GLU A 14 -4.61 23.18 2.27
CA GLU A 14 -3.75 24.30 2.56
C GLU A 14 -2.33 23.82 2.95
N CYS A 15 -1.66 23.12 2.02
CA CYS A 15 -0.36 22.47 2.26
C CYS A 15 0.84 23.35 1.86
N THR A 16 0.81 24.64 2.18
CA THR A 16 1.94 25.55 1.93
C THR A 16 3.10 25.27 2.90
N ALA A 17 4.31 25.69 2.52
CA ALA A 17 5.49 25.60 3.40
C ALA A 17 5.25 26.28 4.74
N GLU A 18 4.63 27.47 4.72
CA GLU A 18 4.27 28.23 5.92
C GLU A 18 3.32 27.45 6.84
N MET A 19 2.33 26.76 6.26
CA MET A 19 1.38 25.96 7.03
C MET A 19 2.07 24.76 7.69
N LEU A 20 3.01 24.11 6.98
CA LEU A 20 3.81 23.02 7.55
C LEU A 20 4.75 23.52 8.65
N ASP A 21 5.33 24.70 8.52
CA ASP A 21 6.16 25.30 9.55
C ASP A 21 5.34 25.71 10.79
N LEU A 22 4.13 26.23 10.60
CA LEU A 22 3.18 26.45 11.70
C LEU A 22 2.82 25.15 12.40
N PHE A 23 2.62 24.05 11.64
CA PHE A 23 2.38 22.73 12.21
C PHE A 23 3.57 22.25 13.03
N LYS A 24 4.79 22.31 12.50
CA LYS A 24 6.03 21.94 13.21
C LYS A 24 6.24 22.77 14.49
N ALA A 25 5.94 24.07 14.42
CA ALA A 25 5.98 24.93 15.60
C ALA A 25 4.93 24.56 16.64
N ALA A 26 3.71 24.22 16.22
CA ALA A 26 2.63 23.77 17.12
C ALA A 26 2.94 22.42 17.78
N LEU A 27 3.66 21.52 17.11
CA LEU A 27 4.10 20.23 17.68
C LEU A 27 4.94 20.41 18.95
N LYS A 28 5.71 21.50 19.08
CA LYS A 28 6.52 21.77 20.28
C LYS A 28 5.68 21.89 21.54
N ARG A 29 4.38 22.19 21.41
CA ARG A 29 3.41 22.32 22.52
C ARG A 29 2.70 20.98 22.85
N VAL A 30 2.89 19.96 22.02
CA VAL A 30 2.37 18.59 22.23
C VAL A 30 3.38 17.81 23.08
N PRO A 31 2.94 16.90 23.96
CA PRO A 31 3.84 15.98 24.66
C PRO A 31 4.74 15.23 23.67
N LYS A 32 6.02 15.04 24.03
CA LYS A 32 7.04 14.46 23.13
C LYS A 32 6.59 13.11 22.55
N SER A 33 5.97 12.26 23.39
CA SER A 33 5.47 10.94 23.00
C SER A 33 4.39 10.93 21.91
N GLY A 34 3.67 12.03 21.69
CA GLY A 34 2.63 12.12 20.67
C GLY A 34 3.06 12.82 19.36
N ARG A 35 4.25 13.43 19.33
CA ARG A 35 4.66 14.27 18.19
C ARG A 35 4.87 13.47 16.92
N CYS A 36 5.50 12.30 17.01
CA CYS A 36 5.67 11.40 15.88
C CYS A 36 4.33 10.99 15.30
N GLN A 37 3.38 10.56 16.16
CA GLN A 37 2.03 10.21 15.75
C GLN A 37 1.33 11.36 15.02
N HIS A 38 1.43 12.57 15.51
CA HIS A 38 0.86 13.73 14.81
C HIS A 38 1.45 13.93 13.41
N CYS A 39 2.76 13.70 13.23
CA CYS A 39 3.38 13.81 11.90
C CYS A 39 2.80 12.81 10.92
N TYR A 40 2.85 11.50 11.23
CA TYR A 40 2.40 10.49 10.27
C TYR A 40 0.88 10.50 10.05
N THR A 41 0.07 10.76 11.08
CA THR A 41 -1.38 10.86 10.89
C THR A 41 -1.81 12.09 10.09
N THR A 42 -1.09 13.22 10.22
CA THR A 42 -1.36 14.40 9.40
C THR A 42 -0.90 14.17 7.96
N ALA A 43 0.25 13.56 7.76
CA ALA A 43 0.79 13.31 6.42
C ALA A 43 -0.16 12.49 5.54
N VAL A 44 -0.79 11.44 6.08
CA VAL A 44 -1.74 10.62 5.31
C VAL A 44 -3.06 11.33 5.00
N SER A 45 -3.36 12.42 5.70
CA SER A 45 -4.52 13.28 5.42
C SER A 45 -4.23 14.38 4.41
N ILE A 46 -2.98 14.54 4.00
CA ILE A 46 -2.59 15.51 2.96
C ILE A 46 -3.11 15.00 1.60
N PRO A 47 -3.80 15.85 0.81
CA PRO A 47 -4.24 15.47 -0.53
C PRO A 47 -3.09 15.02 -1.44
N SER A 48 -3.34 14.06 -2.33
CA SER A 48 -2.31 13.39 -3.15
C SER A 48 -1.51 14.32 -4.07
N ASN A 49 -2.08 15.47 -4.45
CA ASN A 49 -1.34 16.48 -5.21
C ASN A 49 -0.23 17.19 -4.40
N PHE A 50 -0.13 16.90 -3.09
CA PHE A 50 0.90 17.41 -2.18
C PHE A 50 1.74 16.30 -1.55
N ASN A 51 1.97 15.19 -2.27
CA ASN A 51 2.72 14.03 -1.76
C ASN A 51 4.11 14.39 -1.24
N GLN A 52 4.82 15.34 -1.87
CA GLN A 52 6.15 15.77 -1.40
C GLN A 52 6.10 16.40 0.00
N GLN A 53 5.06 17.17 0.28
CA GLN A 53 4.83 17.77 1.60
C GLN A 53 4.50 16.68 2.63
N ALA A 54 3.69 15.67 2.26
CA ALA A 54 3.37 14.53 3.09
C ALA A 54 4.63 13.71 3.44
N ILE A 55 5.46 13.38 2.45
CA ILE A 55 6.74 12.70 2.61
C ILE A 55 7.66 13.49 3.56
N SER A 56 7.83 14.78 3.29
CA SER A 56 8.67 15.68 4.12
C SER A 56 8.21 15.71 5.57
N LEU A 57 6.89 15.69 5.82
CA LEU A 57 6.35 15.70 7.16
C LEU A 57 6.60 14.39 7.91
N ILE A 58 6.49 13.23 7.24
CA ILE A 58 6.84 11.94 7.84
C ILE A 58 8.33 11.86 8.15
N GLN A 59 9.19 12.26 7.20
CA GLN A 59 10.64 12.29 7.40
C GLN A 59 11.05 13.18 8.56
N TYR A 60 10.39 14.34 8.70
CA TYR A 60 10.59 15.20 9.85
C TYR A 60 10.19 14.50 11.16
N GLY A 61 9.05 13.81 11.20
CA GLY A 61 8.61 13.02 12.35
C GLY A 61 9.61 11.93 12.72
N LEU A 62 10.03 11.14 11.72
CA LEU A 62 11.01 10.05 11.87
C LEU A 62 12.34 10.56 12.48
N THR A 63 12.85 11.67 11.98
CA THR A 63 14.13 12.24 12.39
C THR A 63 14.08 12.88 13.77
N GLN A 64 12.96 13.54 14.13
CA GLN A 64 12.90 14.40 15.31
C GLN A 64 12.21 13.76 16.52
N TYR A 65 11.31 12.77 16.31
CA TYR A 65 10.37 12.37 17.36
C TYR A 65 10.10 10.87 17.48
N CYS A 66 10.51 10.03 16.52
CA CYS A 66 10.22 8.60 16.56
C CYS A 66 11.22 7.83 17.43
N ASP A 67 11.06 7.91 18.74
CA ASP A 67 11.96 7.27 19.71
C ASP A 67 11.59 5.80 20.00
N ASN A 68 10.35 5.35 19.64
CA ASN A 68 9.88 3.99 19.89
C ASN A 68 9.63 3.23 18.59
N TRP A 69 9.67 1.89 18.67
CA TRP A 69 9.53 1.01 17.52
C TRP A 69 8.17 1.13 16.81
N PHE A 70 7.08 1.31 17.57
CA PHE A 70 5.73 1.35 17.01
C PHE A 70 5.50 2.61 16.19
N ASP A 71 5.88 3.78 16.69
CA ASP A 71 5.77 5.03 15.94
C ASP A 71 6.68 5.04 14.72
N ARG A 72 7.87 4.41 14.81
CA ARG A 72 8.78 4.26 13.68
C ARG A 72 8.18 3.37 12.61
N MET A 73 7.69 2.18 12.98
CA MET A 73 7.00 1.26 12.08
C MET A 73 5.81 1.93 11.38
N ARG A 74 4.94 2.62 12.13
CA ARG A 74 3.78 3.33 11.57
C ARG A 74 4.17 4.46 10.64
N SER A 75 5.24 5.19 10.95
CA SER A 75 5.75 6.27 10.08
C SER A 75 6.24 5.72 8.74
N TYR A 76 7.03 4.66 8.76
CA TYR A 76 7.50 4.01 7.53
C TYR A 76 6.36 3.36 6.74
N GLN A 77 5.38 2.72 7.40
CA GLN A 77 4.19 2.18 6.74
C GLN A 77 3.41 3.28 6.01
N ASN A 78 3.18 4.41 6.67
CA ASN A 78 2.47 5.53 6.05
C ASN A 78 3.28 6.19 4.93
N LEU A 79 4.61 6.25 5.06
CA LEU A 79 5.51 6.69 3.99
C LEU A 79 5.36 5.78 2.76
N ALA A 80 5.39 4.46 2.97
CA ALA A 80 5.24 3.49 1.90
C ALA A 80 3.89 3.66 1.16
N ILE A 81 2.80 3.85 1.89
CA ILE A 81 1.46 4.08 1.29
C ILE A 81 1.45 5.35 0.43
N ILE A 82 2.08 6.44 0.88
CA ILE A 82 2.16 7.69 0.12
C ILE A 82 3.00 7.50 -1.14
N LEU A 83 4.12 6.79 -1.04
CA LEU A 83 5.00 6.48 -2.18
C LEU A 83 4.29 5.59 -3.19
N GLU A 84 3.57 4.53 -2.76
CA GLU A 84 2.72 3.72 -3.65
C GLU A 84 1.69 4.58 -4.40
N ASN A 85 0.97 5.44 -3.68
CA ASN A 85 -0.04 6.32 -4.27
C ASN A 85 0.56 7.34 -5.25
N SER A 86 1.85 7.63 -5.16
CA SER A 86 2.58 8.48 -6.12
C SER A 86 3.24 7.70 -7.26
N GLY A 87 3.15 6.36 -7.26
CA GLY A 87 3.76 5.49 -8.26
C GLY A 87 5.23 5.16 -8.01
N ASP A 88 5.81 5.59 -6.89
CA ASP A 88 7.16 5.20 -6.47
C ASP A 88 7.14 3.86 -5.73
N TYR A 89 6.97 2.77 -6.48
CA TYR A 89 6.89 1.43 -5.91
C TYR A 89 8.21 0.93 -5.33
N ILE A 90 9.34 1.36 -5.87
CA ILE A 90 10.68 1.01 -5.35
C ILE A 90 10.87 1.64 -3.96
N GLY A 91 10.62 2.93 -3.84
CA GLY A 91 10.66 3.62 -2.56
C GLY A 91 9.64 3.07 -1.56
N ALA A 92 8.44 2.70 -2.03
CA ALA A 92 7.41 2.07 -1.20
C ALA A 92 7.87 0.72 -0.65
N LYS A 93 8.44 -0.17 -1.49
CA LYS A 93 9.00 -1.47 -1.05
C LYS A 93 10.07 -1.27 0.02
N GLN A 94 11.00 -0.33 -0.21
CA GLN A 94 12.04 -0.01 0.77
C GLN A 94 11.43 0.49 2.10
N ALA A 95 10.45 1.38 2.05
CA ALA A 95 9.81 1.89 3.26
C ALA A 95 9.02 0.80 4.01
N TYR A 96 8.42 -0.18 3.32
CA TYR A 96 7.83 -1.35 3.98
C TYR A 96 8.88 -2.24 4.65
N CYS A 97 10.06 -2.44 4.06
CA CYS A 97 11.16 -3.14 4.70
C CYS A 97 11.61 -2.42 5.98
N GLU A 98 11.82 -1.12 5.93
CA GLU A 98 12.18 -0.29 7.10
C GLU A 98 11.11 -0.34 8.20
N ALA A 99 9.81 -0.35 7.82
CA ALA A 99 8.72 -0.52 8.76
C ALA A 99 8.84 -1.85 9.49
N LEU A 100 9.03 -2.94 8.73
CA LEU A 100 9.15 -4.28 9.27
C LEU A 100 10.40 -4.45 10.13
N GLU A 101 11.54 -3.87 9.74
CA GLU A 101 12.77 -3.85 10.54
C GLU A 101 12.63 -3.09 11.85
N SER A 102 11.75 -2.09 11.88
CA SER A 102 11.43 -1.33 13.10
C SER A 102 10.64 -2.14 14.12
N VAL A 103 10.00 -3.24 13.71
CA VAL A 103 9.19 -4.08 14.61
C VAL A 103 10.08 -4.84 15.57
N ARG A 104 9.73 -4.83 16.85
CA ARG A 104 10.40 -5.63 17.87
C ARG A 104 10.39 -7.12 17.50
N SER A 105 11.46 -7.83 17.78
CA SER A 105 11.66 -9.24 17.43
C SER A 105 10.55 -10.16 17.98
N ASP A 106 10.05 -9.89 19.18
CA ASP A 106 8.95 -10.63 19.83
C ASP A 106 7.57 -10.39 19.18
N LYS A 107 7.46 -9.38 18.33
CA LYS A 107 6.22 -9.02 17.59
C LYS A 107 6.32 -9.26 16.09
N ARG A 108 7.51 -9.61 15.59
CA ARG A 108 7.80 -9.69 14.16
C ARG A 108 6.81 -10.58 13.41
N ALA A 109 6.56 -11.79 13.90
CA ALA A 109 5.70 -12.76 13.25
C ALA A 109 4.26 -12.26 12.98
N VAL A 110 3.74 -11.37 13.83
CA VAL A 110 2.39 -10.79 13.64
C VAL A 110 2.34 -9.85 12.44
N TYR A 111 3.45 -9.18 12.14
CA TYR A 111 3.51 -8.17 11.07
C TYR A 111 4.07 -8.73 9.75
N ASP A 112 4.82 -9.84 9.79
CA ASP A 112 5.46 -10.40 8.59
C ASP A 112 4.46 -10.65 7.46
N SER A 113 3.33 -11.26 7.76
CA SER A 113 2.31 -11.56 6.76
C SER A 113 1.52 -10.31 6.28
N GLU A 114 1.25 -9.34 7.18
CA GLU A 114 0.62 -8.08 6.78
C GLU A 114 1.52 -7.31 5.80
N TYR A 115 2.82 -7.23 6.11
CA TYR A 115 3.78 -6.54 5.25
C TYR A 115 4.09 -7.32 3.97
N ALA A 116 4.07 -8.67 4.02
CA ALA A 116 4.21 -9.49 2.82
C ALA A 116 3.12 -9.18 1.78
N ALA A 117 1.87 -8.95 2.21
CA ALA A 117 0.79 -8.56 1.32
C ALA A 117 1.01 -7.18 0.66
N HIS A 118 1.58 -6.23 1.38
CA HIS A 118 1.96 -4.94 0.82
C HIS A 118 3.14 -5.08 -0.16
N MET A 119 4.19 -5.80 0.22
CA MET A 119 5.36 -6.03 -0.62
C MET A 119 5.03 -6.83 -1.88
N MET A 120 4.15 -7.83 -1.78
CA MET A 120 3.62 -8.56 -2.95
C MET A 120 2.99 -7.60 -3.97
N ARG A 121 2.16 -6.67 -3.52
CA ARG A 121 1.55 -5.68 -4.41
C ARG A 121 2.57 -4.76 -5.04
N THR A 122 3.51 -4.22 -4.25
CA THR A 122 4.57 -3.35 -4.80
C THR A 122 5.47 -4.11 -5.77
N GLU A 123 5.79 -5.36 -5.49
CA GLU A 123 6.60 -6.20 -6.37
C GLU A 123 5.92 -6.44 -7.73
N MET A 124 4.60 -6.69 -7.74
CA MET A 124 3.87 -6.81 -9.01
C MET A 124 4.01 -5.55 -9.88
N HIS A 125 3.97 -4.36 -9.28
CA HIS A 125 4.16 -3.13 -10.03
C HIS A 125 5.62 -2.92 -10.49
N ILE A 126 6.59 -3.25 -9.64
CA ILE A 126 8.02 -3.17 -9.98
C ILE A 126 8.35 -4.12 -11.14
N SER A 127 7.83 -5.35 -11.10
CA SER A 127 8.04 -6.38 -12.12
C SER A 127 7.17 -6.23 -13.37
N ASN A 128 6.35 -5.18 -13.45
CA ASN A 128 5.33 -5.03 -14.51
C ASN A 128 4.38 -6.24 -14.62
N PHE A 129 4.00 -6.82 -13.50
CA PHE A 129 3.16 -8.03 -13.42
C PHE A 129 3.79 -9.25 -14.12
N GLU A 130 5.11 -9.32 -14.08
CA GLU A 130 5.86 -10.52 -14.45
C GLU A 130 6.20 -11.33 -13.19
N TYR A 131 6.47 -12.62 -13.37
CA TYR A 131 6.89 -13.48 -12.28
C TYR A 131 8.29 -13.09 -11.78
N THR A 132 8.44 -13.01 -10.46
CA THR A 132 9.72 -12.94 -9.76
C THR A 132 9.71 -13.88 -8.55
N ASP A 133 10.88 -14.34 -8.13
CA ASP A 133 11.02 -15.17 -6.92
C ASP A 133 10.58 -14.39 -5.67
N ASP A 134 10.81 -13.08 -5.63
CA ASP A 134 10.34 -12.19 -4.57
C ASP A 134 8.81 -12.17 -4.50
N LEU A 135 8.13 -12.09 -5.66
CA LEU A 135 6.67 -12.12 -5.73
C LEU A 135 6.12 -13.42 -5.11
N GLU A 136 6.71 -14.56 -5.47
CA GLU A 136 6.30 -15.86 -4.95
C GLU A 136 6.58 -15.99 -3.45
N ASN A 137 7.71 -15.49 -2.97
CA ASN A 137 8.06 -15.48 -1.54
C ASN A 137 7.07 -14.63 -0.74
N TYR A 138 6.72 -13.42 -1.22
CA TYR A 138 5.74 -12.57 -0.57
C TYR A 138 4.33 -13.18 -0.61
N TYR A 139 3.95 -13.81 -1.73
CA TYR A 139 2.68 -14.51 -1.85
C TYR A 139 2.57 -15.63 -0.80
N ASN A 140 3.58 -16.49 -0.72
CA ASN A 140 3.60 -17.61 0.23
C ASN A 140 3.51 -17.11 1.69
N SER A 141 4.23 -16.03 2.02
CA SER A 141 4.18 -15.42 3.35
C SER A 141 2.81 -14.79 3.65
N ALA A 142 2.20 -14.14 2.66
CA ALA A 142 0.90 -13.49 2.80
C ALA A 142 -0.26 -14.49 2.93
N VAL A 143 -0.18 -15.65 2.24
CA VAL A 143 -1.20 -16.71 2.30
C VAL A 143 -1.23 -17.42 3.64
N GLN A 144 -0.10 -17.51 4.33
CA GLN A 144 -0.03 -18.10 5.67
C GLN A 144 -0.74 -17.25 6.74
N ALA A 145 -0.98 -15.96 6.45
CA ALA A 145 -1.82 -15.13 7.29
C ALA A 145 -3.29 -15.40 6.98
N ASP A 146 -3.89 -16.26 7.74
CA ASP A 146 -5.29 -16.71 7.61
C ASP A 146 -6.35 -15.59 7.79
N GLU A 147 -5.91 -14.34 7.86
CA GLU A 147 -6.72 -13.14 8.13
C GLU A 147 -6.86 -12.20 6.92
N PHE A 148 -6.96 -12.73 5.72
CA PHE A 148 -7.55 -11.92 4.65
C PHE A 148 -9.07 -11.86 4.83
N SER A 149 -9.48 -11.24 5.94
CA SER A 149 -10.89 -10.99 6.20
C SER A 149 -11.51 -10.21 5.04
N GLN A 150 -12.81 -10.42 4.80
CA GLN A 150 -13.60 -9.73 3.77
C GLN A 150 -13.47 -8.20 3.79
N ALA A 151 -12.98 -7.59 4.88
CA ALA A 151 -12.67 -6.16 5.00
C ALA A 151 -11.55 -5.66 4.07
N PHE A 152 -10.82 -6.55 3.38
CA PHE A 152 -9.69 -6.19 2.54
C PHE A 152 -9.81 -6.71 1.09
N GLN A 153 -10.96 -6.47 0.45
CA GLN A 153 -11.20 -6.86 -0.96
C GLN A 153 -10.03 -6.50 -1.90
N LYS A 154 -9.42 -5.33 -1.70
CA LYS A 154 -8.25 -4.89 -2.46
C LYS A 154 -7.03 -5.80 -2.28
N LYS A 155 -6.72 -6.21 -1.05
CA LYS A 155 -5.61 -7.13 -0.77
C LYS A 155 -5.87 -8.51 -1.38
N MET A 156 -7.10 -8.99 -1.27
CA MET A 156 -7.50 -10.27 -1.85
C MET A 156 -7.40 -10.27 -3.38
N PHE A 157 -7.81 -9.18 -4.04
CA PHE A 157 -7.70 -9.06 -5.48
C PHE A 157 -6.24 -9.14 -5.95
N TYR A 158 -5.32 -8.40 -5.32
CA TYR A 158 -3.90 -8.49 -5.65
C TYR A 158 -3.31 -9.87 -5.35
N ARG A 159 -3.76 -10.54 -4.30
CA ARG A 159 -3.38 -11.92 -4.01
C ARG A 159 -3.75 -12.86 -5.16
N LEU A 160 -4.98 -12.77 -5.67
CA LEU A 160 -5.44 -13.60 -6.79
C LEU A 160 -4.66 -13.27 -8.08
N LEU A 161 -4.32 -12.00 -8.33
CA LEU A 161 -3.46 -11.64 -9.47
C LEU A 161 -2.06 -12.25 -9.33
N ALA A 162 -1.46 -12.22 -8.15
CA ALA A 162 -0.16 -12.85 -7.89
C ALA A 162 -0.24 -14.37 -8.09
N GLU A 163 -1.30 -15.00 -7.58
CA GLU A 163 -1.57 -16.44 -7.76
C GLU A 163 -1.65 -16.82 -9.24
N ILE A 164 -2.37 -16.05 -10.05
CA ILE A 164 -2.46 -16.25 -11.49
C ILE A 164 -1.07 -16.19 -12.14
N ILE A 165 -0.26 -15.19 -11.81
CA ILE A 165 1.11 -15.04 -12.34
C ILE A 165 1.96 -16.27 -12.00
N ILE A 166 1.92 -16.72 -10.75
CA ILE A 166 2.70 -17.87 -10.25
C ILE A 166 2.25 -19.16 -10.92
N LEU A 167 0.92 -19.41 -11.01
CA LEU A 167 0.36 -20.60 -11.60
C LEU A 167 0.66 -20.68 -13.10
N ILE A 168 0.55 -19.58 -13.84
CA ILE A 168 0.96 -19.51 -15.26
C ILE A 168 2.44 -19.87 -15.40
N LYS A 169 3.32 -19.33 -14.54
CA LYS A 169 4.76 -19.63 -14.55
C LYS A 169 5.04 -21.11 -14.32
N ARG A 170 4.25 -21.76 -13.46
CA ARG A 170 4.35 -23.20 -13.16
C ARG A 170 3.71 -24.10 -14.23
N GLY A 171 3.01 -23.53 -15.21
CA GLY A 171 2.26 -24.27 -16.25
C GLY A 171 0.92 -24.83 -15.76
N ASP A 172 0.45 -24.42 -14.58
CA ASP A 172 -0.88 -24.79 -14.06
C ASP A 172 -1.94 -23.82 -14.57
N PHE A 173 -2.34 -24.02 -15.83
CA PHE A 173 -3.36 -23.19 -16.48
C PHE A 173 -4.77 -23.43 -15.95
N ILE A 174 -5.04 -24.60 -15.34
CA ILE A 174 -6.35 -24.91 -14.74
C ILE A 174 -6.50 -24.09 -13.46
N GLY A 175 -5.54 -24.19 -12.55
CA GLY A 175 -5.54 -23.39 -11.32
C GLY A 175 -5.52 -21.89 -11.60
N ALA A 176 -4.75 -21.44 -12.61
CA ALA A 176 -4.72 -20.03 -13.01
C ALA A 176 -6.11 -19.54 -13.49
N LYS A 177 -6.87 -20.39 -14.21
CA LYS A 177 -8.24 -20.06 -14.63
C LYS A 177 -9.20 -19.98 -13.44
N GLU A 178 -9.09 -20.88 -12.47
CA GLU A 178 -9.89 -20.83 -11.25
C GLU A 178 -9.62 -19.55 -10.43
N ALA A 179 -8.36 -19.19 -10.25
CA ALA A 179 -7.97 -17.93 -9.60
C ALA A 179 -8.47 -16.70 -10.39
N PHE A 180 -8.47 -16.75 -11.72
CA PHE A 180 -9.04 -15.70 -12.57
C PHE A 180 -10.54 -15.54 -12.37
N VAL A 181 -11.29 -16.64 -12.32
CA VAL A 181 -12.74 -16.61 -12.05
C VAL A 181 -13.00 -16.02 -10.67
N ALA A 182 -12.28 -16.46 -9.65
CA ALA A 182 -12.39 -15.91 -8.30
C ALA A 182 -12.10 -14.42 -8.24
N ALA A 183 -11.04 -13.93 -8.93
CA ALA A 183 -10.73 -12.51 -9.02
C ALA A 183 -11.84 -11.71 -9.73
N ASN A 184 -12.42 -12.29 -10.78
CA ASN A 184 -13.51 -11.67 -11.51
C ASN A 184 -14.79 -11.58 -10.66
N ASP A 185 -15.11 -12.63 -9.90
CA ASP A 185 -16.28 -12.67 -9.02
C ASP A 185 -16.19 -11.68 -7.86
N MET A 186 -14.97 -11.45 -7.33
CA MET A 186 -14.75 -10.44 -6.31
C MET A 186 -15.09 -9.01 -6.75
N LEU A 187 -14.95 -8.71 -8.03
CA LEU A 187 -15.19 -7.36 -8.54
C LEU A 187 -16.69 -7.11 -8.80
N ARG A 188 -17.56 -8.11 -8.53
CA ARG A 188 -18.97 -8.03 -8.95
C ARG A 188 -19.95 -8.78 -8.06
N PRO A 189 -20.96 -8.08 -7.55
CA PRO A 189 -22.15 -8.73 -6.99
C PRO A 189 -23.05 -9.37 -8.07
N ASP A 190 -23.06 -8.86 -9.33
CA ASP A 190 -24.04 -9.24 -10.37
C ASP A 190 -23.35 -9.72 -11.64
N PHE A 191 -23.06 -10.97 -11.74
CA PHE A 191 -22.24 -11.56 -12.80
C PHE A 191 -22.72 -11.29 -14.24
N VAL A 192 -21.83 -10.75 -15.12
CA VAL A 192 -22.02 -10.60 -16.56
C VAL A 192 -20.78 -11.00 -17.41
N GLY A 193 -19.94 -11.92 -16.95
CA GLY A 193 -18.89 -12.54 -17.78
C GLY A 193 -17.50 -11.87 -17.76
N PRO A 194 -16.53 -12.40 -18.53
CA PRO A 194 -15.10 -12.15 -18.41
C PRO A 194 -14.63 -10.70 -18.68
N ASN A 195 -15.49 -9.86 -19.25
CA ASN A 195 -15.18 -8.44 -19.45
C ASN A 195 -15.18 -7.63 -18.15
N THR A 196 -15.65 -8.20 -17.04
CA THR A 196 -15.74 -7.45 -15.78
C THR A 196 -14.41 -7.29 -15.11
N LEU A 197 -13.53 -8.29 -15.20
CA LEU A 197 -12.17 -8.14 -14.68
C LEU A 197 -11.47 -6.96 -15.39
N LEU A 198 -11.68 -6.79 -16.69
CA LEU A 198 -11.14 -5.67 -17.44
C LEU A 198 -11.77 -4.33 -17.06
N LEU A 199 -13.09 -4.26 -16.94
CA LEU A 199 -13.80 -3.01 -16.66
C LEU A 199 -13.67 -2.58 -15.21
N LYS A 200 -14.02 -3.47 -14.28
CA LYS A 200 -13.97 -3.21 -12.84
C LYS A 200 -12.54 -3.29 -12.30
N GLY A 201 -11.72 -4.20 -12.82
CA GLY A 201 -10.31 -4.28 -12.53
C GLY A 201 -9.58 -3.01 -12.93
N LYS A 202 -9.92 -2.40 -14.08
CA LYS A 202 -9.40 -1.11 -14.50
C LYS A 202 -9.73 -0.02 -13.48
N GLU A 203 -10.99 0.17 -13.13
CA GLU A 203 -11.43 1.15 -12.12
C GLU A 203 -10.73 0.91 -10.78
N PHE A 204 -10.64 -0.35 -10.37
CA PHE A 204 -10.02 -0.75 -9.11
C PHE A 204 -8.51 -0.51 -9.10
N ILE A 205 -7.82 -0.85 -10.19
CA ILE A 205 -6.40 -0.61 -10.37
C ILE A 205 -6.11 0.89 -10.47
N GLU A 206 -6.88 1.65 -11.24
CA GLU A 206 -6.75 3.10 -11.36
C GLU A 206 -6.96 3.81 -10.02
N SER A 207 -7.92 3.35 -9.21
CA SER A 207 -8.14 3.89 -7.85
C SER A 207 -6.95 3.68 -6.91
N THR A 208 -6.00 2.81 -7.27
CA THR A 208 -4.79 2.51 -6.50
C THR A 208 -3.53 3.18 -7.05
N GLY A 209 -3.66 4.05 -8.05
CA GLY A 209 -2.52 4.64 -8.76
C GLY A 209 -1.79 3.66 -9.70
N ALA A 210 -2.31 2.45 -9.86
CA ALA A 210 -1.73 1.44 -10.72
C ALA A 210 -2.01 1.75 -12.19
N THR A 211 -0.98 1.71 -12.95
CA THR A 211 -0.91 2.22 -14.30
C THR A 211 -0.99 1.11 -15.35
N LYS A 212 -0.73 1.48 -16.57
CA LYS A 212 -0.68 0.68 -17.79
C LYS A 212 -0.19 -0.78 -17.63
N PRO A 213 0.88 -1.13 -16.89
CA PRO A 213 1.33 -2.52 -16.78
C PRO A 213 0.29 -3.50 -16.22
N ALA A 214 -0.48 -3.09 -15.21
CA ALA A 214 -1.53 -3.92 -14.64
C ALA A 214 -2.68 -4.14 -15.62
N LEU A 215 -3.03 -3.12 -16.41
CA LEU A 215 -4.03 -3.21 -17.46
C LEU A 215 -3.56 -4.10 -18.62
N ASP A 216 -2.30 -3.96 -19.03
CA ASP A 216 -1.69 -4.80 -20.05
C ASP A 216 -1.65 -6.27 -19.61
N PHE A 217 -1.39 -6.52 -18.32
CA PHE A 217 -1.47 -7.86 -17.73
C PHE A 217 -2.89 -8.43 -17.79
N LEU A 218 -3.91 -7.68 -17.38
CA LEU A 218 -5.31 -8.10 -17.46
C LEU A 218 -5.75 -8.38 -18.91
N HIS A 219 -5.28 -7.60 -19.87
CA HIS A 219 -5.52 -7.85 -21.29
C HIS A 219 -4.86 -9.15 -21.78
N ARG A 220 -3.60 -9.41 -21.36
CA ARG A 220 -2.90 -10.66 -21.69
C ARG A 220 -3.62 -11.88 -21.13
N ILE A 221 -4.06 -11.83 -19.89
CA ILE A 221 -4.82 -12.94 -19.27
C ILE A 221 -6.10 -13.23 -20.06
N LYS A 222 -6.84 -12.20 -20.46
CA LYS A 222 -8.07 -12.39 -21.26
C LYS A 222 -7.82 -13.13 -22.59
N GLN A 223 -6.59 -13.03 -23.15
CA GLN A 223 -6.24 -13.73 -24.38
C GLN A 223 -5.90 -15.21 -24.14
N VAL A 224 -5.56 -15.56 -22.90
CA VAL A 224 -5.20 -16.93 -22.51
C VAL A 224 -6.43 -17.73 -22.06
N PHE A 225 -7.47 -17.08 -21.54
CA PHE A 225 -8.70 -17.68 -21.01
C PHE A 225 -9.96 -17.17 -21.72
#